data_bdeddded229ffdb27b3c984852308440
#
_entry.id   bdeddded229ffdb27b3c984852308440
#
_cell.length_a   1.000
_cell.length_b   1.000
_cell.length_c   1.000
_cell.angle_alpha   90.00
_cell.angle_beta   90.00
_cell.angle_gamma   90.00
#
_symmetry.space_group_name_H-M   'P 1'
#
loop_
_entity.id
_entity.type
_entity.pdbx_description
1 polymer ?
#
loop_
_entity_poly.entity_id
_entity_poly.type
_entity_poly.pdbx_seq_one_letter_code
_entity_poly.pdbx_strand_id
1 'polypeptide(L)'
;LANDLLKEFEKTQFSEYARVKRSQIPDFEYYEPMISLLAHVSRLRCEVPCRLGGDGCMGSCRIIECVKGKSFEGCWECSEYETCEKLDFLKPFHGNTPLENLRKIKEFSVRAWAKHRGKFYPWLK
;
A
#
# COMPACT_ATOMS: atom_id res chain seq x y z
N LEU A 1 -9.44 -3.14 -8.12
CA LEU A 1 -9.07 -3.78 -9.39
C LEU A 1 -8.48 -5.19 -9.15
N ALA A 2 -7.31 -5.36 -8.44
CA ALA A 2 -6.76 -6.69 -8.18
C ALA A 2 -7.72 -7.57 -7.36
N ASN A 3 -8.33 -7.01 -6.32
CA ASN A 3 -9.32 -7.70 -5.50
C ASN A 3 -10.61 -8.07 -6.28
N ASP A 4 -11.03 -7.21 -7.19
CA ASP A 4 -12.22 -7.47 -8.02
C ASP A 4 -11.95 -8.61 -9.01
N LEU A 5 -10.73 -8.65 -9.57
CA LEU A 5 -10.31 -9.73 -10.46
C LEU A 5 -10.22 -11.07 -9.72
N LEU A 6 -9.68 -11.09 -8.50
CA LEU A 6 -9.64 -12.30 -7.67
C LEU A 6 -11.05 -12.83 -7.39
N LYS A 7 -11.99 -11.95 -7.03
CA LYS A 7 -13.39 -12.32 -6.79
C LYS A 7 -14.06 -12.89 -8.04
N GLU A 8 -13.80 -12.34 -9.23
CA GLU A 8 -14.36 -12.88 -10.47
C GLU A 8 -13.76 -14.25 -10.82
N PHE A 9 -12.46 -14.47 -10.59
CA PHE A 9 -11.84 -15.77 -10.78
C PHE A 9 -12.42 -16.82 -9.82
N GLU A 10 -12.67 -16.47 -8.58
CA GLU A 10 -13.30 -17.33 -7.59
C GLU A 10 -14.75 -17.68 -8.00
N LYS A 11 -15.56 -16.66 -8.31
CA LYS A 11 -16.95 -16.78 -8.72
C LYS A 11 -17.13 -17.66 -9.97
N THR A 12 -16.22 -17.55 -10.93
CA THR A 12 -16.27 -18.30 -12.18
C THR A 12 -15.57 -19.64 -12.10
N GLN A 13 -15.00 -19.99 -10.95
CA GLN A 13 -14.18 -21.21 -10.78
C GLN A 13 -13.08 -21.31 -11.85
N PHE A 14 -12.44 -20.18 -12.17
CA PHE A 14 -11.47 -20.08 -13.25
C PHE A 14 -10.25 -21.00 -13.06
N SER A 15 -9.94 -21.37 -11.82
CA SER A 15 -8.90 -22.36 -11.49
C SER A 15 -9.14 -23.72 -12.19
N GLU A 16 -10.39 -24.18 -12.25
CA GLU A 16 -10.73 -25.41 -12.94
C GLU A 16 -10.54 -25.27 -14.45
N TYR A 17 -10.93 -24.14 -15.03
CA TYR A 17 -10.69 -23.86 -16.43
C TYR A 17 -9.18 -23.86 -16.74
N ALA A 18 -8.38 -23.15 -15.95
CA ALA A 18 -6.93 -23.09 -16.11
C ALA A 18 -6.30 -24.49 -16.03
N ARG A 19 -6.73 -25.31 -15.06
CA ARG A 19 -6.26 -26.68 -14.88
C ARG A 19 -6.54 -27.55 -16.12
N VAL A 20 -7.76 -27.50 -16.65
CA VAL A 20 -8.16 -28.30 -17.83
C VAL A 20 -7.42 -27.82 -19.09
N LYS A 21 -7.24 -26.52 -19.25
CA LYS A 21 -6.63 -25.92 -20.44
C LYS A 21 -5.10 -25.89 -20.44
N ARG A 22 -4.46 -26.21 -19.33
CA ARG A 22 -2.98 -26.17 -19.19
C ARG A 22 -2.23 -26.95 -20.28
N SER A 23 -2.78 -28.07 -20.73
CA SER A 23 -2.18 -28.88 -21.80
C SER A 23 -2.22 -28.19 -23.17
N GLN A 24 -3.17 -27.27 -23.38
CA GLN A 24 -3.35 -26.52 -24.63
C GLN A 24 -2.73 -25.14 -24.58
N ILE A 25 -2.69 -24.54 -23.40
CA ILE A 25 -2.17 -23.20 -23.15
C ILE A 25 -1.14 -23.32 -22.00
N PRO A 26 0.13 -23.51 -22.31
CA PRO A 26 1.18 -23.72 -21.31
C PRO A 26 1.27 -22.63 -20.26
N ASP A 27 0.94 -21.38 -20.60
CA ASP A 27 1.00 -20.23 -19.68
C ASP A 27 0.08 -20.42 -18.45
N PHE A 28 -0.91 -21.29 -18.50
CA PHE A 28 -1.73 -21.62 -17.33
C PHE A 28 -0.98 -22.40 -16.23
N GLU A 29 0.26 -22.81 -16.46
CA GLU A 29 1.11 -23.33 -15.39
C GLU A 29 1.42 -22.26 -14.34
N TYR A 30 1.42 -20.95 -14.73
CA TYR A 30 1.64 -19.80 -13.87
C TYR A 30 0.38 -19.27 -13.19
N TYR A 31 -0.77 -19.94 -13.35
CA TYR A 31 -2.05 -19.48 -12.78
C TYR A 31 -1.95 -19.30 -11.26
N GLU A 32 -1.50 -20.32 -10.53
CA GLU A 32 -1.39 -20.24 -9.06
C GLU A 32 -0.38 -19.18 -8.58
N PRO A 33 0.84 -19.07 -9.16
CA PRO A 33 1.74 -17.96 -8.88
C PRO A 33 1.11 -16.59 -9.16
N MET A 34 0.34 -16.45 -10.25
CA MET A 34 -0.35 -15.21 -10.59
C MET A 34 -1.43 -14.85 -9.55
N ILE A 35 -2.24 -15.80 -9.12
CA ILE A 35 -3.25 -15.60 -8.08
C ILE A 35 -2.60 -15.17 -6.77
N SER A 36 -1.50 -15.83 -6.37
CA SER A 36 -0.73 -15.45 -5.19
C SER A 36 -0.21 -14.02 -5.29
N LEU A 37 0.35 -13.64 -6.44
CA LEU A 37 0.84 -12.27 -6.67
C LEU A 37 -0.31 -11.25 -6.61
N LEU A 38 -1.44 -11.52 -7.25
CA LEU A 38 -2.63 -10.65 -7.20
C LEU A 38 -3.16 -10.48 -5.77
N ALA A 39 -3.12 -11.54 -4.96
CA ALA A 39 -3.50 -11.46 -3.55
C ALA A 39 -2.56 -10.54 -2.76
N HIS A 40 -1.26 -10.55 -3.04
CA HIS A 40 -0.31 -9.60 -2.44
C HIS A 40 -0.58 -8.17 -2.93
N VAL A 41 -0.79 -7.98 -4.23
CA VAL A 41 -1.09 -6.66 -4.82
C VAL A 41 -2.38 -6.07 -4.22
N SER A 42 -3.41 -6.91 -3.99
CA SER A 42 -4.68 -6.46 -3.40
C SER A 42 -4.51 -5.89 -1.97
N ARG A 43 -3.50 -6.37 -1.23
CA ARG A 43 -3.16 -5.93 0.13
C ARG A 43 -2.30 -4.68 0.20
N LEU A 44 -1.80 -4.17 -0.94
CA LEU A 44 -1.02 -2.93 -0.97
C LEU A 44 -1.87 -1.69 -0.69
N ARG A 45 -3.18 -1.81 -0.66
CA ARG A 45 -4.11 -0.75 -0.30
C ARG A 45 -4.73 -1.04 1.06
N CYS A 46 -4.47 -0.15 2.02
CA CYS A 46 -5.19 -0.17 3.29
C CYS A 46 -6.61 0.38 3.11
N GLU A 47 -7.63 -0.29 3.63
CA GLU A 47 -8.99 0.23 3.71
C GLU A 47 -9.11 1.24 4.85
N VAL A 48 -8.42 0.95 5.96
CA VAL A 48 -8.34 1.84 7.11
C VAL A 48 -6.98 2.56 7.12
N PRO A 49 -6.96 3.91 7.06
CA PRO A 49 -5.71 4.65 7.15
C PRO A 49 -5.03 4.45 8.51
N CYS A 50 -3.69 4.55 8.53
CA CYS A 50 -2.87 4.30 9.73
C CYS A 50 -3.31 5.12 10.95
N ARG A 51 -3.75 6.38 10.75
CA ARG A 51 -4.25 7.23 11.83
C ARG A 51 -5.51 6.71 12.52
N LEU A 52 -6.29 5.88 11.81
CA LEU A 52 -7.52 5.25 12.34
C LEU A 52 -7.31 3.79 12.77
N GLY A 53 -6.06 3.34 12.80
CA GLY A 53 -5.72 2.00 13.26
C GLY A 53 -4.92 1.18 12.24
N GLY A 54 -5.12 1.42 10.94
CA GLY A 54 -4.44 0.70 9.86
C GLY A 54 -4.81 -0.78 9.79
N ASP A 55 -4.79 -1.34 8.61
CA ASP A 55 -5.10 -2.76 8.36
C ASP A 55 -4.17 -3.42 7.34
N GLY A 56 -3.29 -2.63 6.71
CA GLY A 56 -2.45 -3.07 5.61
C GLY A 56 -1.03 -3.51 6.00
N CYS A 57 -0.58 -3.25 7.22
CA CYS A 57 0.75 -3.63 7.67
C CYS A 57 0.68 -4.81 8.64
N MET A 58 1.53 -5.81 8.41
CA MET A 58 1.65 -6.92 9.36
C MET A 58 2.60 -6.52 10.50
N GLY A 59 2.09 -6.41 11.72
CA GLY A 59 2.85 -6.16 12.94
C GLY A 59 2.73 -4.77 13.55
N SER A 60 3.45 -4.51 14.64
CA SER A 60 3.51 -3.22 15.32
C SER A 60 4.22 -2.18 14.44
N CYS A 61 3.66 -0.98 14.36
CA CYS A 61 4.23 0.11 13.59
C CYS A 61 4.66 1.24 14.53
N ARG A 62 5.97 1.47 14.65
CA ARG A 62 6.54 2.55 15.49
C ARG A 62 6.00 3.94 15.15
N ILE A 63 5.55 4.16 13.90
CA ILE A 63 4.94 5.42 13.49
C ILE A 63 3.55 5.55 14.12
N ILE A 64 2.72 4.51 14.02
CA ILE A 64 1.36 4.51 14.61
C ILE A 64 1.44 4.68 16.13
N GLU A 65 2.32 3.94 16.78
CA GLU A 65 2.52 4.02 18.23
C GLU A 65 2.93 5.43 18.66
N CYS A 66 3.86 6.05 17.93
CA CYS A 66 4.31 7.42 18.19
C CYS A 66 3.17 8.45 18.00
N VAL A 67 2.42 8.34 16.91
CA VAL A 67 1.31 9.25 16.58
C VAL A 67 0.21 9.15 17.64
N LYS A 68 -0.16 7.91 18.02
CA LYS A 68 -1.14 7.66 19.09
C LYS A 68 -0.65 8.16 20.44
N GLY A 69 0.60 7.90 20.80
CA GLY A 69 1.18 8.34 22.07
C GLY A 69 1.27 9.87 22.21
N LYS A 70 1.36 10.60 21.09
CA LYS A 70 1.34 12.07 21.04
C LYS A 70 -0.06 12.65 20.82
N SER A 71 -1.10 11.81 20.68
CA SER A 71 -2.47 12.22 20.33
C SER A 71 -2.55 13.04 19.04
N PHE A 72 -1.69 12.74 18.07
CA PHE A 72 -1.69 13.38 16.75
C PHE A 72 -2.60 12.64 15.76
N GLU A 73 -3.17 13.33 14.78
CA GLU A 73 -3.82 12.70 13.63
C GLU A 73 -2.80 12.08 12.67
N GLY A 74 -1.57 12.61 12.64
CA GLY A 74 -0.50 12.09 11.81
C GLY A 74 0.83 12.82 12.02
N CYS A 75 1.88 12.31 11.37
CA CYS A 75 3.24 12.86 11.51
C CYS A 75 3.35 14.33 11.04
N TRP A 76 2.46 14.83 10.21
CA TRP A 76 2.45 16.22 9.75
C TRP A 76 2.21 17.23 10.87
N GLU A 77 1.64 16.81 12.01
CA GLU A 77 1.45 17.66 13.18
C GLU A 77 2.71 17.75 14.06
N CYS A 78 3.64 16.84 13.88
CA CYS A 78 4.90 16.82 14.61
C CYS A 78 5.85 17.89 14.05
N SER A 79 6.49 18.68 14.93
CA SER A 79 7.50 19.66 14.52
C SER A 79 8.80 19.03 14.02
N GLU A 80 9.07 17.77 14.44
CA GLU A 80 10.32 17.05 14.20
C GLU A 80 10.20 16.00 13.07
N TYR A 81 9.12 16.01 12.28
CA TYR A 81 8.90 14.93 11.31
C TYR A 81 9.98 14.84 10.22
N GLU A 82 10.63 15.95 9.89
CA GLU A 82 11.66 15.99 8.84
C GLU A 82 12.94 15.23 9.20
N THR A 83 13.27 15.18 10.48
CA THR A 83 14.46 14.51 11.02
C THR A 83 14.12 13.23 11.78
N CYS A 84 12.88 12.74 11.65
CA CYS A 84 12.38 11.63 12.45
C CYS A 84 12.96 10.28 11.99
N GLU A 85 13.83 9.70 12.79
CA GLU A 85 14.43 8.38 12.56
C GLU A 85 13.41 7.23 12.47
N LYS A 86 12.19 7.42 13.03
CA LYS A 86 11.10 6.44 12.91
C LYS A 86 10.60 6.27 11.48
N LEU A 87 10.91 7.21 10.58
CA LEU A 87 10.58 7.14 9.16
C LEU A 87 11.68 6.47 8.32
N ASP A 88 12.88 6.25 8.88
CA ASP A 88 14.04 5.78 8.12
C ASP A 88 13.84 4.39 7.50
N PHE A 89 13.10 3.51 8.15
CA PHE A 89 12.82 2.18 7.59
C PHE A 89 11.99 2.22 6.29
N LEU A 90 11.35 3.35 5.99
CA LEU A 90 10.62 3.54 4.73
C LEU A 90 11.55 3.94 3.58
N LYS A 91 12.72 4.52 3.86
CA LYS A 91 13.65 5.05 2.85
C LYS A 91 14.09 4.01 1.80
N PRO A 92 14.45 2.76 2.16
CA PRO A 92 14.87 1.76 1.18
C PRO A 92 13.81 1.44 0.13
N PHE A 93 12.51 1.56 0.49
CA PHE A 93 11.38 1.19 -0.35
C PHE A 93 10.70 2.39 -1.01
N HIS A 94 10.71 3.55 -0.34
CA HIS A 94 9.92 4.71 -0.72
C HIS A 94 10.73 5.98 -0.91
N GLY A 95 12.06 5.94 -0.71
CA GLY A 95 12.93 7.13 -0.81
C GLY A 95 12.42 8.26 0.07
N ASN A 96 12.36 9.46 -0.49
CA ASN A 96 11.87 10.67 0.22
C ASN A 96 10.35 10.88 0.13
N THR A 97 9.63 10.01 -0.60
CA THR A 97 8.17 10.17 -0.81
C THR A 97 7.38 10.37 0.48
N PRO A 98 7.64 9.65 1.59
CA PRO A 98 6.93 9.88 2.84
C PRO A 98 7.08 11.31 3.36
N LEU A 99 8.30 11.86 3.35
CA LEU A 99 8.55 13.24 3.81
C LEU A 99 7.90 14.27 2.90
N GLU A 100 7.98 14.08 1.59
CA GLU A 100 7.34 14.97 0.61
C GLU A 100 5.82 14.97 0.76
N ASN A 101 5.22 13.80 1.02
CA ASN A 101 3.80 13.70 1.30
C ASN A 101 3.42 14.43 2.60
N LEU A 102 4.22 14.30 3.66
CA LEU A 102 3.98 15.01 4.93
C LEU A 102 4.04 16.52 4.75
N ARG A 103 5.02 17.04 3.99
CA ARG A 103 5.13 18.47 3.64
C ARG A 103 3.88 18.94 2.90
N LYS A 104 3.43 18.17 1.89
CA LYS A 104 2.21 18.51 1.13
C LYS A 104 0.94 18.43 1.98
N ILE A 105 0.85 17.48 2.90
CA ILE A 105 -0.27 17.41 3.85
C ILE A 105 -0.28 18.64 4.75
N LYS A 106 0.88 19.08 5.24
CA LYS A 106 1.01 20.27 6.08
C LYS A 106 0.66 21.56 5.32
N GLU A 107 0.99 21.63 4.04
CA GLU A 107 0.72 22.77 3.17
C GLU A 107 -0.75 22.81 2.71
N PHE A 108 -1.31 21.70 2.25
CA PHE A 108 -2.61 21.64 1.57
C PHE A 108 -3.72 20.95 2.36
N SER A 109 -3.46 20.43 3.53
CA SER A 109 -4.32 19.57 4.34
C SER A 109 -4.42 18.12 3.87
N VAL A 110 -4.86 17.24 4.78
CA VAL A 110 -5.09 15.80 4.50
C VAL A 110 -6.11 15.57 3.38
N ARG A 111 -7.08 16.47 3.22
CA ARG A 111 -8.13 16.33 2.20
C ARG A 111 -7.65 16.73 0.80
N ALA A 112 -6.74 17.67 0.72
CA ALA A 112 -6.33 18.27 -0.55
C ALA A 112 -4.98 17.75 -1.09
N TRP A 113 -4.08 17.24 -0.24
CA TRP A 113 -2.72 16.86 -0.61
C TRP A 113 -2.63 15.90 -1.80
N ALA A 114 -3.60 14.97 -1.92
CA ALA A 114 -3.60 13.97 -2.98
C ALA A 114 -3.66 14.60 -4.39
N LYS A 115 -4.32 15.76 -4.53
CA LYS A 115 -4.37 16.52 -5.80
C LYS A 115 -3.03 17.17 -6.14
N HIS A 116 -2.20 17.44 -5.12
CA HIS A 116 -0.89 18.10 -5.24
C HIS A 116 0.28 17.09 -5.21
N ARG A 117 -0.01 15.80 -4.98
CA ARG A 117 1.00 14.73 -4.90
C ARG A 117 1.73 14.49 -6.22
N GLY A 118 1.05 14.73 -7.36
CA GLY A 118 1.55 14.32 -8.67
C GLY A 118 1.46 12.79 -8.88
N LYS A 119 1.95 12.33 -10.02
CA LYS A 119 2.03 10.88 -10.36
C LYS A 119 3.42 10.36 -10.05
N PHE A 120 3.92 10.59 -8.85
CA PHE A 120 5.23 10.12 -8.45
C PHE A 120 5.14 8.72 -7.85
N TYR A 121 5.93 7.81 -8.41
CA TYR A 121 6.14 6.48 -7.87
C TYR A 121 7.64 6.30 -7.61
N PRO A 122 8.06 5.84 -6.40
CA PRO A 122 9.48 5.75 -6.03
C PRO A 122 10.33 4.86 -6.95
N TRP A 123 9.70 3.94 -7.67
CA TRP A 123 10.37 3.03 -8.61
C TRP A 123 10.44 3.57 -10.05
N LEU A 124 9.82 4.70 -10.37
CA LEU A 124 10.01 5.36 -11.65
C LEU A 124 11.27 6.22 -11.58
N LYS A 125 12.21 5.94 -12.46
CA LYS A 125 13.43 6.71 -12.65
C LYS A 125 13.17 7.87 -13.62
#